data_8e48859b2382e799bd3c458be0d28e69
#
_entry.id   8e48859b2382e799bd3c458be0d28e69
#
_cell.length_a   1.000
_cell.length_b   1.000
_cell.length_c   1.000
_cell.angle_alpha   90.00
_cell.angle_beta   90.00
_cell.angle_gamma   90.00
#
_symmetry.space_group_name_H-M   'P 1'
#
loop_
_entity.id
_entity.type
_entity.pdbx_description
1 polymer ?
#
loop_
_entity_poly.entity_id
_entity_poly.type
_entity_poly.pdbx_seq_one_letter_code
_entity_poly.pdbx_strand_id
1 'polypeptide(L)'
;MAKEYPIVDNVESFEAALARVRAAQKVYATYTQEQVDKIFKAAALAANNMRIPLAKMAVEETGMGVVEDKVIKNHYAAEYIYNAYKDTQTVGVLERDEAFGMM
;
A
#
# COMPACT_ATOMS: atom_id res chain seq x y z
N MET A 1 18.63 4.56 9.48
CA MET A 1 18.78 5.47 8.32
C MET A 1 17.61 5.26 7.38
N ALA A 2 16.95 6.32 7.00
CA ALA A 2 15.95 6.24 5.93
C ALA A 2 16.65 5.85 4.62
N LYS A 3 16.11 4.86 3.90
CA LYS A 3 16.58 4.56 2.55
C LYS A 3 16.23 5.73 1.65
N GLU A 4 17.25 6.36 1.08
CA GLU A 4 17.06 7.39 0.08
C GLU A 4 16.79 6.68 -1.26
N TYR A 5 15.64 6.96 -1.86
CA TYR A 5 15.29 6.40 -3.17
C TYR A 5 15.65 7.40 -4.27
N PRO A 6 16.11 6.92 -5.44
CA PRO A 6 16.38 7.81 -6.56
C PRO A 6 15.15 8.60 -6.98
N ILE A 7 15.35 9.87 -7.35
CA ILE A 7 14.29 10.71 -7.90
C ILE A 7 13.88 10.15 -9.27
N VAL A 8 12.58 10.14 -9.53
CA VAL A 8 11.99 9.68 -10.79
C VAL A 8 11.43 10.92 -11.51
N ASP A 9 12.17 11.45 -12.47
CA ASP A 9 11.87 12.71 -13.17
C ASP A 9 12.00 12.61 -14.71
N ASN A 10 12.38 11.44 -15.22
CA ASN A 10 12.49 11.17 -16.64
C ASN A 10 12.17 9.70 -16.96
N VAL A 11 12.09 9.34 -18.24
CA VAL A 11 11.74 7.99 -18.68
C VAL A 11 12.74 6.95 -18.20
N GLU A 12 14.03 7.24 -18.27
CA GLU A 12 15.08 6.30 -17.85
C GLU A 12 14.99 5.97 -16.35
N SER A 13 14.85 7.00 -15.50
CA SER A 13 14.68 6.83 -14.04
C SER A 13 13.36 6.12 -13.70
N PHE A 14 12.30 6.35 -14.47
CA PHE A 14 11.03 5.64 -14.34
C PHE A 14 11.17 4.16 -14.69
N GLU A 15 11.80 3.82 -15.81
CA GLU A 15 12.03 2.43 -16.21
C GLU A 15 12.90 1.68 -15.19
N ALA A 16 13.93 2.33 -14.64
CA ALA A 16 14.75 1.77 -13.57
C ALA A 16 13.93 1.52 -12.29
N ALA A 17 13.06 2.44 -11.91
CA ALA A 17 12.15 2.26 -10.77
C ALA A 17 11.17 1.11 -11.01
N LEU A 18 10.60 1.03 -12.21
CA LEU A 18 9.69 -0.05 -12.61
C LEU A 18 10.36 -1.43 -12.57
N ALA A 19 11.61 -1.52 -13.03
CA ALA A 19 12.38 -2.76 -12.96
C ALA A 19 12.60 -3.23 -11.51
N ARG A 20 12.90 -2.30 -10.59
CA ARG A 20 13.02 -2.61 -9.15
C ARG A 20 11.70 -3.12 -8.56
N VAL A 21 10.60 -2.45 -8.87
CA VAL A 21 9.27 -2.84 -8.39
C VAL A 21 8.88 -4.22 -8.92
N ARG A 22 9.12 -4.50 -10.21
CA ARG A 22 8.87 -5.81 -10.81
C ARG A 22 9.71 -6.92 -10.18
N ALA A 23 10.96 -6.65 -9.86
CA ALA A 23 11.81 -7.61 -9.16
C ALA A 23 11.29 -7.89 -7.74
N ALA A 24 10.90 -6.86 -7.01
CA ALA A 24 10.30 -6.99 -5.68
C ALA A 24 8.97 -7.76 -5.72
N GLN A 25 8.13 -7.51 -6.73
CA GLN A 25 6.86 -8.20 -6.91
C GLN A 25 7.03 -9.71 -7.15
N LYS A 26 8.05 -10.12 -7.89
CA LYS A 26 8.35 -11.55 -8.10
C LYS A 26 8.66 -12.25 -6.78
N VAL A 27 9.39 -11.60 -5.88
CA VAL A 27 9.68 -12.11 -4.53
C VAL A 27 8.41 -12.12 -3.69
N TYR A 28 7.67 -11.02 -3.68
CA TYR A 28 6.42 -10.89 -2.92
C TYR A 28 5.37 -11.94 -3.32
N ALA A 29 5.29 -12.29 -4.60
CA ALA A 29 4.38 -13.30 -5.12
C ALA A 29 4.63 -14.72 -4.55
N THR A 30 5.79 -14.95 -3.93
CA THR A 30 6.12 -16.22 -3.27
C THR A 30 5.77 -16.26 -1.78
N TYR A 31 5.28 -15.15 -1.23
CA TYR A 31 5.02 -15.04 0.21
C TYR A 31 3.77 -15.81 0.64
N THR A 32 3.82 -16.31 1.87
CA THR A 32 2.67 -16.93 2.53
C THR A 32 1.66 -15.88 3.01
N GLN A 33 0.43 -16.31 3.32
CA GLN A 33 -0.59 -15.43 3.89
C GLN A 33 -0.08 -14.76 5.19
N GLU A 34 0.59 -15.51 6.05
CA GLU A 34 1.16 -14.97 7.29
C GLU A 34 2.18 -13.84 7.04
N GLN A 35 3.05 -14.01 6.03
CA GLN A 35 4.01 -12.97 5.65
C GLN A 35 3.32 -11.72 5.09
N VAL A 36 2.31 -11.91 4.25
CA VAL A 36 1.52 -10.82 3.67
C VAL A 36 0.74 -10.08 4.77
N ASP A 37 0.15 -10.78 5.71
CA ASP A 37 -0.59 -10.20 6.85
C ASP A 37 0.32 -9.36 7.74
N LYS A 38 1.54 -9.80 7.99
CA LYS A 38 2.55 -9.02 8.74
C LYS A 38 2.91 -7.72 8.01
N ILE A 39 3.09 -7.78 6.71
CA ILE A 39 3.40 -6.62 5.87
C ILE A 39 2.21 -5.65 5.86
N PHE A 40 1.00 -6.15 5.67
CA PHE A 40 -0.22 -5.34 5.69
C PHE A 40 -0.40 -4.61 7.02
N LYS A 41 -0.21 -5.31 8.14
CA LYS A 41 -0.25 -4.73 9.47
C LYS A 41 0.80 -3.63 9.65
N ALA A 42 2.05 -3.90 9.26
CA ALA A 42 3.14 -2.93 9.38
C ALA A 42 2.86 -1.67 8.56
N ALA A 43 2.38 -1.81 7.33
CA ALA A 43 2.01 -0.69 6.46
C ALA A 43 0.85 0.13 7.04
N ALA A 44 -0.20 -0.52 7.53
CA ALA A 44 -1.35 0.13 8.14
C ALA A 44 -0.96 0.93 9.40
N LEU A 45 -0.13 0.35 10.27
CA LEU A 45 0.37 1.04 11.46
C LEU A 45 1.25 2.24 11.11
N ALA A 46 2.15 2.09 10.15
CA ALA A 46 3.00 3.20 9.70
C ALA A 46 2.16 4.34 9.12
N ALA A 47 1.19 4.03 8.26
CA ALA A 47 0.28 5.02 7.70
C ALA A 47 -0.55 5.74 8.78
N ASN A 48 -1.08 4.99 9.75
CA ASN A 48 -1.85 5.58 10.85
C ASN A 48 -1.00 6.51 11.73
N ASN A 49 0.24 6.12 12.02
CA ASN A 49 1.17 6.96 12.79
C ASN A 49 1.51 8.26 12.05
N MET A 50 1.50 8.24 10.74
CA MET A 50 1.78 9.39 9.87
C MET A 50 0.52 10.14 9.40
N ARG A 51 -0.66 9.82 9.89
CA ARG A 51 -1.94 10.38 9.42
C ARG A 51 -2.00 11.91 9.48
N ILE A 52 -1.41 12.51 10.51
CA ILE A 52 -1.39 13.97 10.69
C ILE A 52 -0.36 14.63 9.76
N PRO A 53 0.93 14.25 9.77
CA PRO A 53 1.90 14.79 8.83
C PRO A 53 1.47 14.65 7.37
N LEU A 54 0.97 13.49 6.98
CA LEU A 54 0.53 13.24 5.59
C LEU A 54 -0.68 14.12 5.20
N ALA A 55 -1.61 14.36 6.12
CA ALA A 55 -2.73 15.27 5.87
C ALA A 55 -2.27 16.71 5.62
N LYS A 56 -1.31 17.20 6.41
CA LYS A 56 -0.71 18.54 6.23
C LYS A 56 0.01 18.65 4.88
N MET A 57 0.88 17.68 4.57
CA MET A 57 1.60 17.65 3.29
C MET A 57 0.65 17.62 2.09
N ALA A 58 -0.43 16.82 2.16
CA ALA A 58 -1.39 16.71 1.07
C ALA A 58 -2.13 18.03 0.81
N VAL A 59 -2.52 18.77 1.85
CA VAL A 59 -3.17 20.08 1.69
C VAL A 59 -2.18 21.13 1.17
N GLU A 60 -0.96 21.12 1.69
CA GLU A 60 0.11 22.02 1.25
C GLU A 60 0.46 21.82 -0.22
N GLU A 61 0.63 20.56 -0.65
CA GLU A 61 1.00 20.22 -2.04
C GLU A 61 -0.12 20.50 -3.03
N THR A 62 -1.36 20.17 -2.69
CA THR A 62 -2.49 20.20 -3.63
C THR A 62 -3.36 21.44 -3.51
N GLY A 63 -3.33 22.14 -2.39
CA GLY A 63 -4.26 23.22 -2.07
C GLY A 63 -5.73 22.75 -1.93
N MET A 64 -5.96 21.42 -1.85
CA MET A 64 -7.31 20.84 -1.81
C MET A 64 -7.62 20.23 -0.46
N GLY A 65 -8.83 20.53 0.03
CA GLY A 65 -9.38 19.97 1.25
C GLY A 65 -8.92 20.68 2.52
N VAL A 66 -9.32 20.12 3.64
CA VAL A 66 -9.05 20.62 4.99
C VAL A 66 -8.22 19.60 5.74
N VAL A 67 -7.19 20.04 6.48
CA VAL A 67 -6.26 19.16 7.18
C VAL A 67 -6.98 18.24 8.16
N GLU A 68 -7.89 18.76 8.96
CA GLU A 68 -8.64 18.03 9.98
C GLU A 68 -9.44 16.87 9.38
N ASP A 69 -10.12 17.13 8.26
CA ASP A 69 -10.90 16.10 7.55
C ASP A 69 -9.99 15.04 6.92
N LYS A 70 -8.84 15.44 6.40
CA LYS A 70 -7.85 14.49 5.85
C LYS A 70 -7.21 13.62 6.93
N VAL A 71 -7.04 14.13 8.15
CA VAL A 71 -6.59 13.31 9.30
C VAL A 71 -7.62 12.23 9.61
N ILE A 72 -8.90 12.57 9.66
CA ILE A 72 -10.00 11.61 9.90
C ILE A 72 -10.04 10.58 8.77
N LYS A 73 -9.95 11.01 7.53
CA LYS A 73 -9.91 10.13 6.35
C LYS A 73 -8.72 9.17 6.40
N ASN A 74 -7.53 9.67 6.70
CA ASN A 74 -6.32 8.86 6.80
C ASN A 74 -6.42 7.82 7.92
N HIS A 75 -6.97 8.21 9.08
CA HIS A 75 -7.23 7.31 10.19
C HIS A 75 -8.23 6.21 9.81
N TYR A 76 -9.32 6.57 9.15
CA TYR A 76 -10.31 5.61 8.66
C TYR A 76 -9.67 4.58 7.72
N ALA A 77 -8.91 5.04 6.73
CA ALA A 77 -8.24 4.15 5.77
C ALA A 77 -7.19 3.25 6.42
N ALA A 78 -6.43 3.76 7.38
CA ALA A 78 -5.33 3.03 8.00
C ALA A 78 -5.77 2.10 9.14
N GLU A 79 -6.81 2.42 9.87
CA GLU A 79 -7.25 1.65 11.05
C GLU A 79 -8.56 0.92 10.82
N TYR A 80 -9.63 1.60 10.43
CA TYR A 80 -10.94 0.98 10.22
C TYR A 80 -10.92 -0.03 9.08
N ILE A 81 -10.36 0.33 7.94
CA ILE A 81 -10.26 -0.56 6.78
C ILE A 81 -9.33 -1.74 7.09
N TYR A 82 -8.20 -1.49 7.75
CA TYR A 82 -7.32 -2.57 8.20
C TYR A 82 -8.07 -3.56 9.10
N ASN A 83 -8.75 -3.10 10.14
CA ASN A 83 -9.48 -3.97 11.06
C ASN A 83 -10.63 -4.73 10.39
N ALA A 84 -11.28 -4.13 9.39
CA ALA A 84 -12.36 -4.78 8.63
C ALA A 84 -11.85 -5.92 7.74
N TYR A 85 -10.64 -5.81 7.19
CA TYR A 85 -10.15 -6.71 6.14
C TYR A 85 -8.89 -7.51 6.51
N LYS A 86 -8.34 -7.35 7.71
CA LYS A 86 -7.08 -8.01 8.14
C LYS A 86 -7.12 -9.54 8.08
N ASP A 87 -8.30 -10.13 8.18
CA ASP A 87 -8.49 -11.58 8.18
C ASP A 87 -8.93 -12.12 6.80
N THR A 88 -8.90 -11.28 5.77
CA THR A 88 -9.25 -11.66 4.40
C THR A 88 -8.14 -12.50 3.78
N GLN A 89 -8.51 -13.64 3.20
CA GLN A 89 -7.57 -14.44 2.41
C GLN A 89 -7.22 -13.72 1.11
N THR A 90 -5.93 -13.49 0.87
CA THR A 90 -5.40 -12.77 -0.30
C THR A 90 -4.32 -13.54 -1.03
N VAL A 91 -3.89 -14.69 -0.50
CA VAL A 91 -2.84 -15.54 -1.06
C VAL A 91 -3.42 -16.85 -1.53
N GLY A 92 -3.06 -17.28 -2.73
CA GLY A 92 -3.49 -18.54 -3.34
C GLY A 92 -4.79 -18.40 -4.13
N VAL A 93 -5.30 -19.53 -4.56
CA VAL A 93 -6.58 -19.61 -5.29
C VAL A 93 -7.74 -19.55 -4.29
N LEU A 94 -8.61 -18.57 -4.45
CA LEU A 94 -9.80 -18.41 -3.60
C LEU A 94 -10.97 -19.23 -4.12
N GLU A 95 -11.14 -19.22 -5.44
CA GLU A 95 -12.25 -19.92 -6.11
C GLU A 95 -11.81 -20.33 -7.51
N ARG A 96 -12.30 -21.47 -7.97
CA ARG A 96 -12.09 -21.93 -9.33
C ARG A 96 -13.42 -22.41 -9.89
N ASP A 97 -13.83 -21.84 -11.00
CA ASP A 97 -14.98 -22.31 -11.80
C ASP A 97 -14.49 -22.88 -13.13
N GLU A 98 -14.43 -24.19 -13.21
CA GLU A 98 -13.96 -24.88 -14.41
C GLU A 98 -14.97 -24.82 -15.57
N ALA A 99 -16.26 -24.65 -15.28
CA ALA A 99 -17.30 -24.54 -16.31
C ALA A 99 -17.15 -23.24 -17.12
N PHE A 100 -16.74 -22.16 -16.46
CA PHE A 100 -16.50 -20.85 -17.09
C PHE A 100 -15.02 -20.53 -17.33
N GLY A 101 -14.12 -21.44 -16.94
CA GLY A 101 -12.66 -21.22 -17.07
C GLY A 101 -12.12 -20.05 -16.25
N MET A 102 -12.73 -19.77 -15.10
CA MET A 102 -12.33 -18.71 -14.17
C MET A 102 -11.58 -19.24 -12.96
N MET A 103 -10.65 -18.43 -12.49
CA MET A 103 -9.89 -18.70 -11.27
C MET A 103 -9.68 -17.41 -10.48
#